data_312d25d86fef79365c3283023b40ca04
#
_entry.id   312d25d86fef79365c3283023b40ca04
#
_cell.length_a   1.000
_cell.length_b   1.000
_cell.length_c   1.000
_cell.angle_alpha   90.00
_cell.angle_beta   90.00
_cell.angle_gamma   90.00
#
_symmetry.space_group_name_H-M   'P 1'
#
loop_
_entity.id
_entity.type
_entity.pdbx_description
1 polymer ?
#
loop_
_entity_poly.entity_id
_entity_poly.type
_entity_poly.pdbx_seq_one_letter_code
_entity_poly.pdbx_strand_id
1 'polypeptide(L)'
;MNRIILNETSYFGAGCRSVIAVEAARRGFKKAFFVTDKDLVKFGVAAEIIKVFDDNKIPYELYSDVKANPTIANVQNGVAAYKASGADFIVALGGGSSIDTAKGIGIVVNNPDFADVKSLEGVADTKHKAVPTFALPTTAGTAAEVTINYVIIDEDARKKMVCVDPNDIPAVAIVDPELMYSMPKGLTAATGMDALTHAIESYITPGAWAMSDMFELKAIEMIAQNLKAAVDNGKDVVAREAMSQAQYIAGMGFSNVGLGIVHSMAHPLGAFYDTPHGVANALLLPYVMEYT
;
A
#
# COMPACT_ATOMS: atom_id res chain seq x y z
N MET A 1 -26.62 -4.25 -0.27
CA MET A 1 -25.92 -4.81 -1.45
C MET A 1 -24.44 -4.71 -1.14
N ASN A 2 -23.72 -5.83 -1.23
CA ASN A 2 -22.28 -5.87 -0.96
C ASN A 2 -21.52 -5.82 -2.29
N ARG A 3 -20.41 -5.10 -2.33
CA ARG A 3 -19.53 -4.99 -3.48
C ARG A 3 -18.12 -5.36 -3.04
N ILE A 4 -17.36 -6.00 -3.93
CA ILE A 4 -15.94 -6.25 -3.73
C ILE A 4 -15.15 -5.73 -4.93
N ILE A 5 -14.06 -5.02 -4.66
CA ILE A 5 -13.14 -4.47 -5.66
C ILE A 5 -11.77 -5.03 -5.35
N LEU A 6 -11.14 -5.63 -6.36
CA LEU A 6 -9.82 -6.21 -6.30
C LEU A 6 -9.00 -5.76 -7.52
N ASN A 7 -7.69 -6.01 -7.49
CA ASN A 7 -6.81 -5.77 -8.63
C ASN A 7 -7.27 -6.56 -9.88
N GLU A 8 -6.92 -6.07 -11.05
CA GLU A 8 -7.13 -6.83 -12.30
C GLU A 8 -6.29 -8.11 -12.31
N THR A 9 -5.07 -8.05 -11.78
CA THR A 9 -4.16 -9.19 -11.67
C THR A 9 -3.26 -9.04 -10.45
N SER A 10 -2.95 -10.16 -9.79
CA SER A 10 -2.02 -10.19 -8.66
C SER A 10 -1.06 -11.37 -8.77
N TYR A 11 0.21 -11.12 -8.45
CA TYR A 11 1.29 -12.10 -8.48
C TYR A 11 1.91 -12.27 -7.11
N PHE A 12 2.23 -13.51 -6.75
CA PHE A 12 2.78 -13.87 -5.44
C PHE A 12 3.96 -14.82 -5.59
N GLY A 13 4.96 -14.63 -4.74
CA GLY A 13 6.10 -15.53 -4.62
C GLY A 13 7.44 -14.87 -4.92
N ALA A 14 8.51 -15.53 -4.46
CA ALA A 14 9.88 -15.04 -4.59
C ALA A 14 10.26 -14.79 -6.05
N GLY A 15 10.80 -13.59 -6.34
CA GLY A 15 11.21 -13.18 -7.69
C GLY A 15 10.09 -12.80 -8.64
N CYS A 16 8.81 -12.81 -8.20
CA CYS A 16 7.68 -12.46 -9.08
C CYS A 16 7.74 -11.01 -9.60
N ARG A 17 8.60 -10.13 -9.04
CA ARG A 17 8.86 -8.78 -9.58
C ARG A 17 9.22 -8.78 -11.07
N SER A 18 9.75 -9.89 -11.58
CA SER A 18 10.08 -10.04 -13.03
C SER A 18 8.87 -9.91 -13.95
N VAL A 19 7.65 -10.13 -13.44
CA VAL A 19 6.40 -10.01 -14.22
C VAL A 19 6.10 -8.57 -14.67
N ILE A 20 6.76 -7.55 -14.08
CA ILE A 20 6.64 -6.15 -14.52
C ILE A 20 6.83 -6.06 -16.04
N ALA A 21 7.86 -6.72 -16.56
CA ALA A 21 8.17 -6.67 -17.99
C ALA A 21 7.10 -7.36 -18.85
N VAL A 22 6.56 -8.47 -18.37
CA VAL A 22 5.51 -9.24 -19.06
C VAL A 22 4.20 -8.44 -19.08
N GLU A 23 3.81 -7.88 -17.95
CA GLU A 23 2.58 -7.08 -17.84
C GLU A 23 2.68 -5.75 -18.59
N ALA A 24 3.83 -5.08 -18.56
CA ALA A 24 4.05 -3.86 -19.34
C ALA A 24 3.94 -4.15 -20.85
N ALA A 25 4.59 -5.20 -21.32
CA ALA A 25 4.53 -5.60 -22.73
C ALA A 25 3.12 -5.99 -23.17
N ARG A 26 2.41 -6.80 -22.35
CA ARG A 26 1.04 -7.24 -22.63
C ARG A 26 0.06 -6.08 -22.73
N ARG A 27 0.26 -5.04 -21.89
CA ARG A 27 -0.59 -3.84 -21.85
C ARG A 27 -0.13 -2.77 -22.86
N GLY A 28 0.99 -2.96 -23.52
CA GLY A 28 1.54 -2.06 -24.53
C GLY A 28 2.21 -0.81 -23.96
N PHE A 29 2.55 -0.81 -22.66
CA PHE A 29 3.21 0.31 -21.99
C PHE A 29 4.65 0.51 -22.49
N LYS A 30 5.11 1.75 -22.48
CA LYS A 30 6.37 2.16 -23.10
C LYS A 30 7.39 2.72 -22.12
N LYS A 31 6.96 3.48 -21.11
CA LYS A 31 7.85 4.11 -20.14
C LYS A 31 7.24 4.10 -18.75
N ALA A 32 7.98 3.60 -17.78
CA ALA A 32 7.56 3.58 -16.38
C ALA A 32 7.84 4.91 -15.66
N PHE A 33 6.92 5.35 -14.81
CA PHE A 33 7.21 6.31 -13.76
C PHE A 33 7.44 5.52 -12.47
N PHE A 34 8.68 5.45 -12.03
CA PHE A 34 9.08 4.60 -10.90
C PHE A 34 9.05 5.40 -9.60
N VAL A 35 8.02 5.16 -8.79
CA VAL A 35 7.80 5.83 -7.49
C VAL A 35 8.34 4.95 -6.36
N THR A 36 9.23 5.51 -5.55
CA THR A 36 9.81 4.84 -4.37
C THR A 36 10.28 5.89 -3.36
N ASP A 37 10.90 5.49 -2.26
CA ASP A 37 11.54 6.40 -1.32
C ASP A 37 13.08 6.37 -1.40
N LYS A 38 13.71 7.39 -0.81
CA LYS A 38 15.18 7.57 -0.84
C LYS A 38 15.92 6.45 -0.09
N ASP A 39 15.30 5.88 0.95
CA ASP A 39 15.94 4.82 1.72
C ASP A 39 15.96 3.51 0.96
N LEU A 40 14.90 3.15 0.24
CA LEU A 40 14.89 1.97 -0.62
C LEU A 40 15.89 2.10 -1.79
N VAL A 41 16.10 3.31 -2.31
CA VAL A 41 17.17 3.57 -3.28
C VAL A 41 18.54 3.36 -2.64
N LYS A 42 18.77 3.98 -1.47
CA LYS A 42 20.03 3.93 -0.74
C LYS A 42 20.42 2.52 -0.29
N PHE A 43 19.45 1.73 0.14
CA PHE A 43 19.69 0.38 0.64
C PHE A 43 19.62 -0.71 -0.45
N GLY A 44 19.44 -0.31 -1.71
CA GLY A 44 19.54 -1.21 -2.87
C GLY A 44 18.28 -2.01 -3.19
N VAL A 45 17.18 -1.84 -2.45
CA VAL A 45 15.92 -2.54 -2.77
C VAL A 45 15.36 -2.04 -4.11
N ALA A 46 15.43 -0.73 -4.38
CA ALA A 46 15.02 -0.17 -5.67
C ALA A 46 15.86 -0.68 -6.85
N ALA A 47 17.12 -1.05 -6.62
CA ALA A 47 18.00 -1.61 -7.65
C ALA A 47 17.47 -2.94 -8.21
N GLU A 48 16.73 -3.72 -7.44
CA GLU A 48 16.08 -4.95 -7.90
C GLU A 48 15.04 -4.68 -9.00
N ILE A 49 14.34 -3.57 -8.91
CA ILE A 49 13.34 -3.17 -9.92
C ILE A 49 14.02 -2.49 -11.11
N ILE A 50 15.02 -1.65 -10.85
CA ILE A 50 15.83 -1.03 -11.89
C ILE A 50 16.45 -2.12 -12.77
N LYS A 51 16.97 -3.20 -12.16
CA LYS A 51 17.49 -4.34 -12.89
C LYS A 51 16.43 -4.97 -13.82
N VAL A 52 15.18 -5.10 -13.40
CA VAL A 52 14.10 -5.60 -14.26
C VAL A 52 13.87 -4.66 -15.45
N PHE A 53 13.91 -3.35 -15.23
CA PHE A 53 13.78 -2.36 -16.31
C PHE A 53 14.94 -2.47 -17.31
N ASP A 54 16.18 -2.50 -16.83
CA ASP A 54 17.38 -2.53 -17.66
C ASP A 54 17.47 -3.82 -18.48
N ASP A 55 17.27 -4.98 -17.85
CA ASP A 55 17.30 -6.29 -18.51
C ASP A 55 16.25 -6.39 -19.63
N ASN A 56 15.12 -5.71 -19.49
CA ASN A 56 14.02 -5.74 -20.46
C ASN A 56 13.91 -4.46 -21.30
N LYS A 57 14.87 -3.54 -21.18
CA LYS A 57 14.93 -2.28 -21.94
C LYS A 57 13.65 -1.43 -21.78
N ILE A 58 13.10 -1.39 -20.59
CA ILE A 58 11.95 -0.55 -20.26
C ILE A 58 12.50 0.81 -19.80
N PRO A 59 12.26 1.90 -20.54
CA PRO A 59 12.63 3.22 -20.07
C PRO A 59 11.87 3.57 -18.80
N TYR A 60 12.50 4.27 -17.90
CA TYR A 60 11.84 4.73 -16.66
C TYR A 60 12.29 6.12 -16.25
N GLU A 61 11.46 6.77 -15.44
CA GLU A 61 11.77 8.00 -14.71
C GLU A 61 11.65 7.71 -13.21
N LEU A 62 12.72 7.91 -12.46
CA LEU A 62 12.74 7.67 -11.02
C LEU A 62 12.20 8.88 -10.27
N TYR A 63 11.16 8.69 -9.47
CA TYR A 63 10.65 9.65 -8.49
C TYR A 63 10.83 9.08 -7.08
N SER A 64 11.81 9.62 -6.34
CA SER A 64 12.14 9.15 -4.99
C SER A 64 11.90 10.20 -3.90
N ASP A 65 11.19 11.27 -4.20
CA ASP A 65 10.86 12.31 -3.22
C ASP A 65 9.57 11.98 -2.46
N VAL A 66 9.51 10.77 -1.93
CA VAL A 66 8.44 10.28 -1.06
C VAL A 66 8.90 10.35 0.39
N LYS A 67 8.07 10.91 1.26
CA LYS A 67 8.30 10.92 2.72
C LYS A 67 7.53 9.77 3.37
N ALA A 68 8.04 9.31 4.51
CA ALA A 68 7.21 8.58 5.46
C ALA A 68 6.02 9.50 5.84
N ASN A 69 4.79 8.97 5.84
CA ASN A 69 3.57 9.78 5.92
C ASN A 69 3.51 10.82 4.77
N PRO A 70 3.15 10.43 3.54
CA PRO A 70 3.25 11.28 2.36
C PRO A 70 2.33 12.48 2.46
N THR A 71 2.80 13.63 1.96
CA THR A 71 2.11 14.91 2.04
C THR A 71 1.44 15.28 0.72
N ILE A 72 0.54 16.26 0.77
CA ILE A 72 -0.05 16.87 -0.42
C ILE A 72 1.06 17.33 -1.38
N ALA A 73 2.13 17.94 -0.87
CA ALA A 73 3.25 18.40 -1.68
C ALA A 73 3.96 17.24 -2.42
N ASN A 74 4.12 16.06 -1.77
CA ASN A 74 4.69 14.89 -2.44
C ASN A 74 3.84 14.47 -3.65
N VAL A 75 2.53 14.47 -3.51
CA VAL A 75 1.61 14.14 -4.63
C VAL A 75 1.70 15.19 -5.74
N GLN A 76 1.60 16.47 -5.40
CA GLN A 76 1.64 17.56 -6.39
C GLN A 76 2.95 17.60 -7.18
N ASN A 77 4.09 17.44 -6.48
CA ASN A 77 5.41 17.36 -7.12
C ASN A 77 5.52 16.12 -8.02
N GLY A 78 4.98 14.99 -7.56
CA GLY A 78 4.92 13.75 -8.32
C GLY A 78 4.06 13.87 -9.59
N VAL A 79 2.92 14.56 -9.52
CA VAL A 79 2.06 14.85 -10.69
C VAL A 79 2.83 15.67 -11.72
N ALA A 80 3.54 16.72 -11.28
CA ALA A 80 4.36 17.54 -12.16
C ALA A 80 5.48 16.73 -12.83
N ALA A 81 6.19 15.91 -12.03
CA ALA A 81 7.24 15.02 -12.53
C ALA A 81 6.70 13.97 -13.51
N TYR A 82 5.57 13.33 -13.18
CA TYR A 82 4.92 12.37 -14.09
C TYR A 82 4.60 13.01 -15.45
N LYS A 83 3.95 14.16 -15.46
CA LYS A 83 3.60 14.87 -16.70
C LYS A 83 4.81 15.26 -17.54
N ALA A 84 5.92 15.62 -16.89
CA ALA A 84 7.17 15.93 -17.57
C ALA A 84 7.90 14.71 -18.11
N SER A 85 7.71 13.55 -17.50
CA SER A 85 8.44 12.31 -17.82
C SER A 85 8.04 11.68 -19.15
N GLY A 86 6.81 11.89 -19.61
CA GLY A 86 6.22 11.17 -20.72
C GLY A 86 5.97 9.68 -20.45
N ALA A 87 5.93 9.26 -19.18
CA ALA A 87 5.57 7.90 -18.79
C ALA A 87 4.09 7.61 -19.04
N ASP A 88 3.74 6.35 -19.25
CA ASP A 88 2.37 5.90 -19.53
C ASP A 88 1.81 4.90 -18.50
N PHE A 89 2.64 4.49 -17.52
CA PHE A 89 2.23 3.71 -16.36
C PHE A 89 3.12 4.01 -15.15
N ILE A 90 2.66 3.65 -13.96
CA ILE A 90 3.41 3.82 -12.71
C ILE A 90 3.86 2.46 -12.20
N VAL A 91 5.09 2.37 -11.70
CA VAL A 91 5.58 1.27 -10.87
C VAL A 91 5.86 1.83 -9.49
N ALA A 92 5.13 1.39 -8.48
CA ALA A 92 5.26 1.85 -7.10
C ALA A 92 5.94 0.77 -6.25
N LEU A 93 7.12 1.09 -5.69
CA LEU A 93 7.87 0.20 -4.80
C LEU A 93 7.95 0.83 -3.41
N GLY A 94 7.48 0.12 -2.40
CA GLY A 94 7.66 0.57 -1.01
C GLY A 94 6.56 0.08 -0.07
N GLY A 95 6.52 0.67 1.11
CA GLY A 95 5.39 0.52 2.03
C GLY A 95 4.21 1.37 1.60
N GLY A 96 3.23 1.52 2.49
CA GLY A 96 2.04 2.33 2.25
C GLY A 96 2.37 3.72 1.70
N SER A 97 3.37 4.41 2.26
CA SER A 97 3.71 5.79 1.84
C SER A 97 4.06 5.92 0.36
N SER A 98 4.85 5.01 -0.19
CA SER A 98 5.22 5.05 -1.62
C SER A 98 4.03 4.69 -2.51
N ILE A 99 3.25 3.69 -2.12
CA ILE A 99 2.09 3.23 -2.91
C ILE A 99 0.98 4.28 -2.84
N ASP A 100 0.70 4.87 -1.67
CA ASP A 100 -0.30 5.93 -1.51
C ASP A 100 0.07 7.20 -2.28
N THR A 101 1.37 7.58 -2.29
CA THR A 101 1.85 8.67 -3.15
C THR A 101 1.60 8.37 -4.62
N ALA A 102 1.90 7.15 -5.08
CA ALA A 102 1.67 6.73 -6.46
C ALA A 102 0.19 6.75 -6.84
N LYS A 103 -0.68 6.30 -5.94
CA LYS A 103 -2.14 6.39 -6.09
C LYS A 103 -2.58 7.84 -6.25
N GLY A 104 -2.19 8.72 -5.31
CA GLY A 104 -2.52 10.14 -5.40
C GLY A 104 -2.04 10.79 -6.69
N ILE A 105 -0.83 10.45 -7.17
CA ILE A 105 -0.32 10.91 -8.46
C ILE A 105 -1.22 10.41 -9.60
N GLY A 106 -1.46 9.12 -9.65
CA GLY A 106 -2.20 8.48 -10.73
C GLY A 106 -3.62 8.98 -10.88
N ILE A 107 -4.33 9.17 -9.75
CA ILE A 107 -5.72 9.63 -9.77
C ILE A 107 -5.82 11.10 -10.21
N VAL A 108 -4.94 11.99 -9.71
CA VAL A 108 -4.91 13.41 -10.08
C VAL A 108 -4.55 13.61 -11.56
N VAL A 109 -3.61 12.82 -12.09
CA VAL A 109 -3.19 12.92 -13.49
C VAL A 109 -4.38 12.71 -14.44
N ASN A 110 -5.21 11.72 -14.17
CA ASN A 110 -6.36 11.38 -15.03
C ASN A 110 -7.67 12.10 -14.63
N ASN A 111 -7.69 12.76 -13.47
CA ASN A 111 -8.82 13.54 -12.98
C ASN A 111 -8.37 14.96 -12.58
N PRO A 112 -8.06 15.84 -13.55
CA PRO A 112 -7.48 17.16 -13.27
C PRO A 112 -8.40 18.09 -12.47
N ASP A 113 -9.69 17.81 -12.39
CA ASP A 113 -10.65 18.54 -11.54
C ASP A 113 -10.32 18.35 -10.04
N PHE A 114 -9.55 17.29 -9.69
CA PHE A 114 -9.05 17.00 -8.36
C PHE A 114 -7.57 17.40 -8.18
N ALA A 115 -7.08 18.37 -8.93
CA ALA A 115 -5.71 18.88 -8.79
C ALA A 115 -5.41 19.47 -7.41
N ASP A 116 -6.44 20.01 -6.72
CA ASP A 116 -6.38 20.25 -5.29
C ASP A 116 -6.55 18.89 -4.56
N VAL A 117 -5.43 18.33 -4.09
CA VAL A 117 -5.39 17.03 -3.42
C VAL A 117 -6.30 16.96 -2.19
N LYS A 118 -6.60 18.10 -1.54
CA LYS A 118 -7.56 18.16 -0.42
C LYS A 118 -8.96 17.72 -0.83
N SER A 119 -9.33 17.90 -2.09
CA SER A 119 -10.64 17.48 -2.62
C SER A 119 -10.81 15.95 -2.74
N LEU A 120 -9.74 15.19 -2.59
CA LEU A 120 -9.78 13.72 -2.62
C LEU A 120 -10.13 13.10 -1.26
N GLU A 121 -10.21 13.89 -0.18
CA GLU A 121 -10.55 13.37 1.15
C GLU A 121 -11.95 12.74 1.19
N GLY A 122 -12.06 11.60 1.84
CA GLY A 122 -13.30 10.83 1.90
C GLY A 122 -13.52 10.05 0.59
N VAL A 123 -14.76 10.02 0.12
CA VAL A 123 -15.13 9.35 -1.13
C VAL A 123 -15.21 10.40 -2.23
N ALA A 124 -14.19 10.46 -3.08
CA ALA A 124 -14.16 11.37 -4.21
C ALA A 124 -14.98 10.83 -5.39
N ASP A 125 -15.69 11.74 -6.09
CA ASP A 125 -16.49 11.39 -7.29
C ASP A 125 -15.63 11.54 -8.55
N THR A 126 -14.49 10.84 -8.59
CA THR A 126 -13.62 10.82 -9.77
C THR A 126 -14.32 10.11 -10.94
N LYS A 127 -14.02 10.51 -12.16
CA LYS A 127 -14.70 9.99 -13.36
C LYS A 127 -13.85 8.98 -14.13
N HIS A 128 -12.53 9.05 -13.95
CA HIS A 128 -11.59 8.24 -14.71
C HIS A 128 -10.74 7.39 -13.78
N LYS A 129 -10.41 6.17 -14.20
CA LYS A 129 -9.42 5.35 -13.51
C LYS A 129 -8.09 6.11 -13.43
N ALA A 130 -7.37 5.91 -12.34
CA ALA A 130 -6.00 6.38 -12.18
C ALA A 130 -5.10 5.89 -13.32
N VAL A 131 -3.94 6.49 -13.47
CA VAL A 131 -2.86 5.94 -14.32
C VAL A 131 -2.62 4.49 -13.90
N PRO A 132 -2.54 3.53 -14.84
CA PRO A 132 -2.29 2.14 -14.49
C PRO A 132 -1.05 1.99 -13.61
N THR A 133 -1.25 1.44 -12.41
CA THR A 133 -0.19 1.30 -11.41
C THR A 133 0.09 -0.18 -11.15
N PHE A 134 1.38 -0.54 -11.15
CA PHE A 134 1.89 -1.81 -10.66
C PHE A 134 2.49 -1.56 -9.27
N ALA A 135 1.92 -2.16 -8.24
CA ALA A 135 2.31 -1.91 -6.87
C ALA A 135 3.07 -3.10 -6.28
N LEU A 136 4.27 -2.81 -5.75
CA LEU A 136 5.18 -3.78 -5.14
C LEU A 136 5.41 -3.40 -3.67
N PRO A 137 4.76 -4.07 -2.72
CA PRO A 137 4.95 -3.78 -1.31
C PRO A 137 6.32 -4.26 -0.81
N THR A 138 6.98 -3.44 0.02
CA THR A 138 8.19 -3.82 0.76
C THR A 138 7.93 -4.02 2.24
N THR A 139 6.68 -3.87 2.68
CA THR A 139 6.21 -4.09 4.06
C THR A 139 5.02 -5.05 4.05
N ALA A 140 4.88 -5.82 5.12
CA ALA A 140 3.76 -6.73 5.30
C ALA A 140 2.78 -6.16 6.33
N GLY A 141 2.01 -5.15 5.94
CA GLY A 141 1.11 -4.43 6.85
C GLY A 141 -0.08 -3.74 6.18
N THR A 142 0.20 -2.71 5.38
CA THR A 142 -0.81 -1.77 4.90
C THR A 142 -1.72 -2.30 3.81
N ALA A 143 -1.30 -3.32 3.08
CA ALA A 143 -1.99 -3.85 1.91
C ALA A 143 -2.35 -2.77 0.85
N ALA A 144 -1.58 -1.68 0.77
CA ALA A 144 -1.89 -0.57 -0.12
C ALA A 144 -1.94 -0.98 -1.59
N GLU A 145 -1.28 -2.09 -1.96
CA GLU A 145 -1.28 -2.67 -3.30
C GLU A 145 -2.63 -3.29 -3.73
N VAL A 146 -3.53 -3.58 -2.78
CA VAL A 146 -4.83 -4.21 -3.06
C VAL A 146 -6.02 -3.36 -2.60
N THR A 147 -5.76 -2.18 -2.05
CA THR A 147 -6.83 -1.35 -1.48
C THR A 147 -7.27 -0.22 -2.41
N ILE A 148 -8.53 0.18 -2.26
CA ILE A 148 -9.09 1.41 -2.86
C ILE A 148 -8.82 2.64 -1.99
N ASN A 149 -8.15 2.44 -0.85
CA ASN A 149 -7.86 3.49 0.13
C ASN A 149 -6.40 3.96 -0.03
N TYR A 150 -6.16 5.23 0.24
CA TYR A 150 -4.82 5.80 0.40
C TYR A 150 -4.86 6.96 1.40
N VAL A 151 -3.73 7.25 2.02
CA VAL A 151 -3.64 8.24 3.10
C VAL A 151 -2.59 9.28 2.77
N ILE A 152 -3.02 10.55 2.74
CA ILE A 152 -2.16 11.71 2.47
C ILE A 152 -2.27 12.68 3.65
N ILE A 153 -1.14 13.28 4.05
CA ILE A 153 -1.10 14.29 5.10
C ILE A 153 -1.43 15.67 4.54
N ASP A 154 -2.43 16.31 5.10
CA ASP A 154 -2.58 17.76 5.04
C ASP A 154 -1.72 18.37 6.17
N GLU A 155 -0.54 18.89 5.79
CA GLU A 155 0.41 19.46 6.75
C GLU A 155 -0.14 20.74 7.40
N ASP A 156 -0.95 21.52 6.68
CA ASP A 156 -1.57 22.75 7.19
C ASP A 156 -2.60 22.44 8.27
N ALA A 157 -3.45 21.46 8.01
CA ALA A 157 -4.49 21.03 8.95
C ALA A 157 -3.98 20.03 9.99
N ARG A 158 -2.72 19.55 9.90
CA ARG A 158 -2.15 18.47 10.70
C ARG A 158 -3.05 17.25 10.77
N LYS A 159 -3.53 16.82 9.61
CA LYS A 159 -4.54 15.76 9.49
C LYS A 159 -4.09 14.70 8.50
N LYS A 160 -4.34 13.44 8.86
CA LYS A 160 -4.31 12.33 7.90
C LYS A 160 -5.64 12.30 7.14
N MET A 161 -5.59 12.63 5.86
CA MET A 161 -6.73 12.50 4.97
C MET A 161 -6.82 11.06 4.50
N VAL A 162 -7.92 10.39 4.81
CA VAL A 162 -8.24 9.08 4.25
C VAL A 162 -9.02 9.31 2.97
N CYS A 163 -8.44 8.89 1.87
CA CYS A 163 -9.05 8.96 0.54
C CYS A 163 -9.54 7.56 0.14
N VAL A 164 -10.74 7.47 -0.41
CA VAL A 164 -11.36 6.21 -0.80
C VAL A 164 -11.88 6.34 -2.23
N ASP A 165 -11.25 5.65 -3.16
CA ASP A 165 -11.62 5.73 -4.57
C ASP A 165 -11.44 4.39 -5.30
N PRO A 166 -12.56 3.77 -5.75
CA PRO A 166 -12.50 2.56 -6.56
C PRO A 166 -11.68 2.67 -7.86
N ASN A 167 -11.57 3.90 -8.39
CA ASN A 167 -10.80 4.18 -9.60
C ASN A 167 -9.29 4.16 -9.37
N ASP A 168 -8.85 4.12 -8.10
CA ASP A 168 -7.44 4.26 -7.73
C ASP A 168 -6.78 2.93 -7.32
N ILE A 169 -7.51 1.83 -7.32
CA ILE A 169 -6.90 0.53 -7.02
C ILE A 169 -5.78 0.20 -8.03
N PRO A 170 -4.59 -0.22 -7.60
CA PRO A 170 -3.54 -0.65 -8.52
C PRO A 170 -4.02 -1.74 -9.48
N ALA A 171 -3.70 -1.58 -10.77
CA ALA A 171 -4.09 -2.55 -11.79
C ALA A 171 -3.42 -3.92 -11.56
N VAL A 172 -2.16 -3.90 -11.13
CA VAL A 172 -1.37 -5.10 -10.84
C VAL A 172 -0.74 -4.99 -9.46
N ALA A 173 -0.98 -5.99 -8.61
CA ALA A 173 -0.25 -6.17 -7.37
C ALA A 173 0.83 -7.25 -7.56
N ILE A 174 2.06 -6.97 -7.11
CA ILE A 174 3.20 -7.88 -7.24
C ILE A 174 3.81 -8.08 -5.85
N VAL A 175 3.39 -9.14 -5.19
CA VAL A 175 3.76 -9.44 -3.80
C VAL A 175 4.96 -10.37 -3.78
N ASP A 176 6.15 -9.76 -3.88
CA ASP A 176 7.43 -10.46 -3.88
C ASP A 176 8.05 -10.41 -2.47
N PRO A 177 8.06 -11.52 -1.71
CA PRO A 177 8.56 -11.52 -0.34
C PRO A 177 10.06 -11.20 -0.24
N GLU A 178 10.83 -11.37 -1.31
CA GLU A 178 12.26 -11.02 -1.31
C GLU A 178 12.48 -9.52 -1.09
N LEU A 179 11.55 -8.67 -1.55
CA LEU A 179 11.59 -7.23 -1.34
C LEU A 179 11.37 -6.83 0.13
N MET A 180 10.93 -7.77 0.97
CA MET A 180 10.65 -7.57 2.40
C MET A 180 11.75 -8.15 3.32
N TYR A 181 12.74 -8.91 2.80
CA TYR A 181 13.74 -9.58 3.64
C TYR A 181 14.67 -8.62 4.38
N SER A 182 14.82 -7.38 3.90
CA SER A 182 15.63 -6.35 4.54
C SER A 182 14.89 -5.55 5.60
N MET A 183 13.59 -5.80 5.83
CA MET A 183 12.84 -5.07 6.86
C MET A 183 13.47 -5.26 8.25
N PRO A 184 13.75 -4.17 8.99
CA PRO A 184 14.20 -4.23 10.39
C PRO A 184 13.16 -4.92 11.27
N LYS A 185 13.64 -5.56 12.35
CA LYS A 185 12.81 -6.29 13.32
C LYS A 185 11.64 -5.46 13.86
N GLY A 186 11.89 -4.21 14.25
CA GLY A 186 10.86 -3.30 14.75
C GLY A 186 9.79 -2.96 13.71
N LEU A 187 10.20 -2.75 12.46
CA LEU A 187 9.26 -2.50 11.35
C LEU A 187 8.44 -3.77 11.04
N THR A 188 9.06 -4.93 11.04
CA THR A 188 8.35 -6.22 10.86
C THR A 188 7.26 -6.41 11.90
N ALA A 189 7.56 -6.14 13.17
CA ALA A 189 6.59 -6.25 14.27
C ALA A 189 5.47 -5.23 14.11
N ALA A 190 5.80 -3.96 13.88
CA ALA A 190 4.82 -2.89 13.75
C ALA A 190 3.86 -3.12 12.57
N THR A 191 4.40 -3.46 11.38
CA THR A 191 3.55 -3.67 10.19
C THR A 191 2.74 -4.96 10.30
N GLY A 192 3.29 -6.01 10.91
CA GLY A 192 2.52 -7.24 11.15
C GLY A 192 1.38 -7.06 12.14
N MET A 193 1.57 -6.23 13.18
CA MET A 193 0.49 -5.86 14.10
C MET A 193 -0.55 -4.96 13.42
N ASP A 194 -0.14 -4.11 12.48
CA ASP A 194 -1.02 -3.33 11.63
C ASP A 194 -1.93 -4.25 10.80
N ALA A 195 -1.34 -5.23 10.08
CA ALA A 195 -2.10 -6.21 9.33
C ALA A 195 -3.09 -7.02 10.21
N LEU A 196 -2.67 -7.39 11.42
CA LEU A 196 -3.56 -8.06 12.37
C LEU A 196 -4.72 -7.18 12.79
N THR A 197 -4.44 -5.90 13.06
CA THR A 197 -5.48 -4.92 13.43
C THR A 197 -6.46 -4.70 12.28
N HIS A 198 -5.98 -4.59 11.05
CA HIS A 198 -6.83 -4.51 9.86
C HIS A 198 -7.81 -5.70 9.81
N ALA A 199 -7.28 -6.91 9.94
CA ALA A 199 -8.08 -8.12 9.83
C ALA A 199 -9.12 -8.23 10.98
N ILE A 200 -8.75 -7.89 12.22
CA ILE A 200 -9.68 -7.93 13.37
C ILE A 200 -10.76 -6.86 13.21
N GLU A 201 -10.39 -5.61 12.91
CA GLU A 201 -11.37 -4.53 12.82
C GLU A 201 -12.35 -4.74 11.66
N SER A 202 -11.87 -5.20 10.52
CA SER A 202 -12.76 -5.46 9.38
C SER A 202 -13.64 -6.70 9.57
N TYR A 203 -13.24 -7.65 10.40
CA TYR A 203 -14.09 -8.77 10.79
C TYR A 203 -15.28 -8.33 11.66
N ILE A 204 -15.08 -7.34 12.56
CA ILE A 204 -16.11 -6.87 13.49
C ILE A 204 -16.85 -5.61 13.02
N THR A 205 -16.46 -5.00 11.88
CA THR A 205 -17.13 -3.80 11.37
C THR A 205 -18.57 -4.08 10.94
N PRO A 206 -19.50 -3.11 11.08
CA PRO A 206 -20.87 -3.27 10.61
C PRO A 206 -21.02 -3.57 9.10
N GLY A 207 -19.99 -3.26 8.31
CA GLY A 207 -19.91 -3.57 6.87
C GLY A 207 -19.54 -5.01 6.55
N ALA A 208 -19.11 -5.80 7.55
CA ALA A 208 -18.65 -7.18 7.37
C ALA A 208 -19.76 -8.12 6.87
N TRP A 209 -19.38 -9.12 6.11
CA TRP A 209 -20.26 -10.15 5.58
C TRP A 209 -19.46 -11.41 5.24
N ALA A 210 -20.14 -12.53 4.98
CA ALA A 210 -19.50 -13.84 4.89
C ALA A 210 -18.26 -13.92 3.99
N MET A 211 -18.18 -13.12 2.91
CA MET A 211 -17.01 -13.13 2.04
C MET A 211 -15.83 -12.34 2.63
N SER A 212 -16.08 -11.19 3.25
CA SER A 212 -15.02 -10.46 3.98
C SER A 212 -14.52 -11.28 5.18
N ASP A 213 -15.44 -11.90 5.93
CA ASP A 213 -15.11 -12.71 7.09
C ASP A 213 -14.14 -13.86 6.73
N MET A 214 -14.34 -14.47 5.57
CA MET A 214 -13.44 -15.53 5.07
C MET A 214 -12.00 -15.03 4.87
N PHE A 215 -11.82 -13.84 4.31
CA PHE A 215 -10.50 -13.25 4.14
C PHE A 215 -9.88 -12.89 5.50
N GLU A 216 -10.65 -12.26 6.37
CA GLU A 216 -10.13 -11.78 7.64
C GLU A 216 -9.75 -12.91 8.59
N LEU A 217 -10.58 -13.94 8.71
CA LEU A 217 -10.25 -15.11 9.53
C LEU A 217 -8.99 -15.81 9.01
N LYS A 218 -8.83 -15.90 7.68
CA LYS A 218 -7.61 -16.49 7.11
C LYS A 218 -6.38 -15.63 7.36
N ALA A 219 -6.50 -14.31 7.23
CA ALA A 219 -5.41 -13.40 7.52
C ALA A 219 -5.00 -13.46 9.00
N ILE A 220 -5.95 -13.44 9.94
CA ILE A 220 -5.69 -13.58 11.39
C ILE A 220 -4.93 -14.88 11.68
N GLU A 221 -5.40 -16.01 11.15
CA GLU A 221 -4.74 -17.32 11.32
C GLU A 221 -3.28 -17.26 10.84
N MET A 222 -3.04 -16.78 9.63
CA MET A 222 -1.70 -16.75 9.03
C MET A 222 -0.77 -15.80 9.80
N ILE A 223 -1.25 -14.62 10.21
CA ILE A 223 -0.47 -13.68 10.99
C ILE A 223 -0.11 -14.25 12.35
N ALA A 224 -1.07 -14.84 13.07
CA ALA A 224 -0.85 -15.43 14.39
C ALA A 224 0.21 -16.56 14.36
N GLN A 225 0.25 -17.33 13.28
CA GLN A 225 1.20 -18.43 13.13
C GLN A 225 2.60 -17.97 12.72
N ASN A 226 2.75 -16.84 12.01
CA ASN A 226 3.99 -16.50 11.32
C ASN A 226 4.65 -15.18 11.80
N LEU A 227 3.90 -14.24 12.38
CA LEU A 227 4.44 -12.93 12.76
C LEU A 227 5.63 -13.06 13.72
N LYS A 228 5.51 -13.90 14.76
CA LYS A 228 6.61 -14.08 15.72
C LYS A 228 7.86 -14.61 15.05
N ALA A 229 7.74 -15.60 14.17
CA ALA A 229 8.88 -16.16 13.44
C ALA A 229 9.53 -15.11 12.51
N ALA A 230 8.73 -14.33 11.77
CA ALA A 230 9.23 -13.26 10.91
C ALA A 230 9.94 -12.14 11.70
N VAL A 231 9.48 -11.85 12.93
CA VAL A 231 10.10 -10.85 13.82
C VAL A 231 11.40 -11.38 14.43
N ASP A 232 11.43 -12.65 14.86
CA ASP A 232 12.60 -13.24 15.49
C ASP A 232 13.72 -13.53 14.48
N ASN A 233 13.35 -13.94 13.27
CA ASN A 233 14.29 -14.20 12.18
C ASN A 233 13.77 -13.56 10.87
N GLY A 234 14.21 -12.34 10.59
CA GLY A 234 13.83 -11.61 9.36
C GLY A 234 14.23 -12.29 8.05
N LYS A 235 15.04 -13.36 8.11
CA LYS A 235 15.46 -14.18 6.96
C LYS A 235 14.68 -15.50 6.86
N ASP A 236 13.69 -15.72 7.70
CA ASP A 236 12.80 -16.86 7.59
C ASP A 236 11.87 -16.65 6.37
N VAL A 237 12.25 -17.32 5.28
CA VAL A 237 11.56 -17.21 3.98
C VAL A 237 10.10 -17.62 4.10
N VAL A 238 9.81 -18.69 4.83
CA VAL A 238 8.45 -19.22 4.99
C VAL A 238 7.58 -18.22 5.75
N ALA A 239 8.09 -17.69 6.86
CA ALA A 239 7.36 -16.69 7.65
C ALA A 239 7.18 -15.35 6.87
N ARG A 240 8.20 -14.91 6.13
CA ARG A 240 8.10 -13.70 5.29
C ARG A 240 7.08 -13.85 4.17
N GLU A 241 7.08 -15.00 3.49
CA GLU A 241 6.10 -15.28 2.44
C GLU A 241 4.69 -15.35 3.01
N ALA A 242 4.50 -16.05 4.13
CA ALA A 242 3.21 -16.13 4.80
C ALA A 242 2.69 -14.75 5.23
N MET A 243 3.57 -13.90 5.82
CA MET A 243 3.19 -12.54 6.21
C MET A 243 2.86 -11.65 5.02
N SER A 244 3.60 -11.76 3.91
CA SER A 244 3.32 -11.00 2.69
C SER A 244 1.95 -11.34 2.08
N GLN A 245 1.58 -12.61 2.10
CA GLN A 245 0.26 -13.06 1.64
C GLN A 245 -0.85 -12.69 2.62
N ALA A 246 -0.60 -12.83 3.93
CA ALA A 246 -1.60 -12.56 4.97
C ALA A 246 -2.07 -11.10 4.97
N GLN A 247 -1.13 -10.14 4.83
CA GLN A 247 -1.49 -8.73 4.74
C GLN A 247 -2.30 -8.42 3.48
N TYR A 248 -1.96 -9.05 2.35
CA TYR A 248 -2.73 -8.91 1.11
C TYR A 248 -4.16 -9.45 1.27
N ILE A 249 -4.30 -10.63 1.90
CA ILE A 249 -5.62 -11.24 2.18
C ILE A 249 -6.46 -10.31 3.08
N ALA A 250 -5.87 -9.74 4.16
CA ALA A 250 -6.54 -8.74 4.98
C ALA A 250 -6.99 -7.53 4.14
N GLY A 251 -6.14 -7.07 3.20
CA GLY A 251 -6.45 -5.98 2.28
C GLY A 251 -7.66 -6.25 1.40
N MET A 252 -7.82 -7.48 0.92
CA MET A 252 -8.99 -7.87 0.13
C MET A 252 -10.30 -7.70 0.91
N GLY A 253 -10.29 -7.88 2.22
CA GLY A 253 -11.43 -7.68 3.09
C GLY A 253 -11.60 -6.21 3.48
N PHE A 254 -10.69 -5.66 4.30
CA PHE A 254 -10.89 -4.35 4.90
C PHE A 254 -11.07 -3.20 3.89
N SER A 255 -10.45 -3.30 2.73
CA SER A 255 -10.62 -2.32 1.66
C SER A 255 -12.08 -2.14 1.22
N ASN A 256 -12.89 -3.19 1.39
CA ASN A 256 -14.26 -3.23 0.90
C ASN A 256 -15.33 -3.05 1.99
N VAL A 257 -14.97 -3.26 3.27
CA VAL A 257 -15.93 -3.19 4.38
C VAL A 257 -15.60 -2.11 5.41
N GLY A 258 -14.36 -1.58 5.39
CA GLY A 258 -13.89 -0.56 6.30
C GLY A 258 -13.27 -1.12 7.58
N LEU A 259 -12.84 -0.20 8.43
CA LEU A 259 -12.15 -0.44 9.70
C LEU A 259 -12.97 0.10 10.88
N GLY A 260 -12.35 0.23 12.05
CA GLY A 260 -13.06 0.58 13.27
C GLY A 260 -12.36 1.61 14.15
N ILE A 261 -12.52 1.45 15.47
CA ILE A 261 -12.12 2.41 16.48
C ILE A 261 -10.59 2.51 16.62
N VAL A 262 -9.85 1.40 16.49
CA VAL A 262 -8.38 1.40 16.62
C VAL A 262 -7.77 2.32 15.60
N HIS A 263 -8.10 2.15 14.33
CA HIS A 263 -7.59 3.02 13.25
C HIS A 263 -8.04 4.47 13.40
N SER A 264 -9.29 4.70 13.83
CA SER A 264 -9.81 6.04 14.10
C SER A 264 -9.04 6.76 15.19
N MET A 265 -8.53 6.04 16.20
CA MET A 265 -7.71 6.59 17.28
C MET A 265 -6.22 6.67 16.90
N ALA A 266 -5.71 5.73 16.09
CA ALA A 266 -4.31 5.69 15.68
C ALA A 266 -3.94 6.82 14.70
N HIS A 267 -4.86 7.23 13.82
CA HIS A 267 -4.61 8.29 12.84
C HIS A 267 -4.24 9.63 13.49
N PRO A 268 -4.98 10.16 14.50
CA PRO A 268 -4.58 11.36 15.21
C PRO A 268 -3.21 11.24 15.90
N LEU A 269 -2.89 10.09 16.49
CA LEU A 269 -1.56 9.87 17.10
C LEU A 269 -0.43 10.01 16.07
N GLY A 270 -0.63 9.48 14.88
CA GLY A 270 0.31 9.66 13.79
C GLY A 270 0.38 11.10 13.28
N ALA A 271 -0.76 11.80 13.18
CA ALA A 271 -0.81 13.16 12.64
C ALA A 271 -0.21 14.21 13.59
N PHE A 272 -0.44 14.08 14.92
CA PHE A 272 0.00 15.06 15.91
C PHE A 272 1.37 14.74 16.51
N TYR A 273 1.73 13.46 16.65
CA TYR A 273 2.92 13.04 17.40
C TYR A 273 3.92 12.24 16.56
N ASP A 274 3.64 12.08 15.26
CA ASP A 274 4.43 11.25 14.34
C ASP A 274 4.64 9.80 14.84
N THR A 275 3.66 9.29 15.62
CA THR A 275 3.70 7.93 16.12
C THR A 275 3.64 6.95 14.95
N PRO A 276 4.57 5.97 14.86
CA PRO A 276 4.50 4.97 13.81
C PRO A 276 3.17 4.21 13.84
N HIS A 277 2.50 4.13 12.68
CA HIS A 277 1.11 3.70 12.57
C HIS A 277 0.86 2.32 13.20
N GLY A 278 1.64 1.30 12.83
CA GLY A 278 1.49 -0.03 13.39
C GLY A 278 1.80 -0.13 14.89
N VAL A 279 2.63 0.77 15.43
CA VAL A 279 2.86 0.86 16.89
C VAL A 279 1.63 1.44 17.59
N ALA A 280 1.02 2.48 17.03
CA ALA A 280 -0.23 3.04 17.56
C ALA A 280 -1.35 2.00 17.56
N ASN A 281 -1.52 1.27 16.46
CA ASN A 281 -2.51 0.20 16.37
C ASN A 281 -2.25 -0.91 17.39
N ALA A 282 -1.02 -1.38 17.53
CA ALA A 282 -0.65 -2.42 18.49
C ALA A 282 -0.92 -1.99 19.94
N LEU A 283 -0.69 -0.71 20.26
CA LEU A 283 -0.96 -0.16 21.60
C LEU A 283 -2.46 -0.09 21.90
N LEU A 284 -3.26 0.32 20.93
CA LEU A 284 -4.69 0.59 21.11
C LEU A 284 -5.55 -0.68 21.02
N LEU A 285 -5.14 -1.65 20.20
CA LEU A 285 -5.92 -2.84 19.89
C LEU A 285 -6.45 -3.60 21.12
N PRO A 286 -5.64 -3.90 22.17
CA PRO A 286 -6.14 -4.66 23.32
C PRO A 286 -7.28 -3.93 24.07
N TYR A 287 -7.16 -2.60 24.23
CA TYR A 287 -8.17 -1.79 24.92
C TYR A 287 -9.47 -1.70 24.13
N VAL A 288 -9.38 -1.58 22.81
CA VAL A 288 -10.57 -1.56 21.97
C VAL A 288 -11.24 -2.93 21.95
N MET A 289 -10.48 -4.02 21.91
CA MET A 289 -11.04 -5.38 21.99
C MET A 289 -11.74 -5.67 23.33
N GLU A 290 -11.31 -5.05 24.42
CA GLU A 290 -12.03 -5.15 25.70
C GLU A 290 -13.32 -4.35 25.71
N TYR A 291 -13.42 -3.28 24.91
CA TYR A 291 -14.56 -2.40 24.81
C TYR A 291 -15.65 -2.93 23.88
N THR A 292 -15.27 -3.61 22.82
CA THR A 292 -16.17 -4.12 21.77
C THR A 292 -16.61 -5.56 22.02
#